data_e3b2771587144b6d7c58b248ce249929
#
_entry.id   e3b2771587144b6d7c58b248ce249929
#
_cell.length_a   1.000
_cell.length_b   1.000
_cell.length_c   1.000
_cell.angle_alpha   90.00
_cell.angle_beta   90.00
_cell.angle_gamma   90.00
#
_symmetry.space_group_name_H-M   'P 1'
#
loop_
_entity.id
_entity.type
_entity.pdbx_description
1 polymer ?
#
loop_
_entity_poly.entity_id
_entity_poly.type
_entity_poly.pdbx_seq_one_letter_code
_entity_poly.pdbx_strand_id
1 'polypeptide(L)'
;MVGVLAAIGLVVLLVGFMVYRGVSNFVAKWQITDLPGMVVSGETEGEPEAGAPGGQEPGSVPEDPVAAAPQPDTGISAQAWDGASRVNVLAMGMDYRDWEAGEGAPRTDTMILLSIDPISMTAGMLSIPRDLWVSIPGFEDPGRINTAYRFGETYDLPGGGPELAMQTVEGLLGLKIDYFALIDFKAFEKFIDEIGGVEIDVPKKTKLDPIEGKNVVLRKGRQALTGSLALAYARTRYTEGGDFDRAQRTQQVIMGIRQRILSTRSLPKLIARAPAIYEQISSGITTNLGVDQVIQLALLAQQVPEENIKRGVIGNEHVTFGKSPEGDDVLKPRPEQIRILRDEIFTAAGAASPVMAGSKIEDLVKSENATVSVLNGSGTPGLAARTADYLKSLGVNVVSTGDAPEPYIYSTVISYTGNPYTLKYLVDLMTIAPNTIYNRYDPASQVDIVLYLGADWANTNTMP
;
A
#
# COMPACT_ATOMS: atom_id res chain seq x y z
N MET A 1 -38.51 7.54 38.49
CA MET A 1 -37.29 6.94 37.87
C MET A 1 -37.57 6.27 36.51
N VAL A 2 -38.62 5.48 36.36
CA VAL A 2 -38.94 4.77 35.09
C VAL A 2 -39.19 5.75 33.91
N GLY A 3 -39.89 6.88 34.15
CA GLY A 3 -40.15 7.86 33.09
C GLY A 3 -38.91 8.61 32.55
N VAL A 4 -37.90 8.81 33.39
CA VAL A 4 -36.63 9.45 32.97
C VAL A 4 -35.79 8.50 32.14
N LEU A 5 -35.76 7.22 32.47
CA LEU A 5 -35.06 6.18 31.69
C LEU A 5 -35.74 5.94 30.35
N ALA A 6 -37.09 5.99 30.29
CA ALA A 6 -37.83 5.90 29.04
C ALA A 6 -37.59 7.13 28.13
N ALA A 7 -37.50 8.33 28.70
CA ALA A 7 -37.18 9.54 27.95
C ALA A 7 -35.75 9.53 27.41
N ILE A 8 -34.77 9.06 28.20
CA ILE A 8 -33.37 8.88 27.74
C ILE A 8 -33.31 7.83 26.64
N GLY A 9 -34.02 6.69 26.78
CA GLY A 9 -34.07 5.65 25.74
C GLY A 9 -34.68 6.18 24.44
N LEU A 10 -35.75 7.01 24.51
CA LEU A 10 -36.36 7.63 23.33
C LEU A 10 -35.43 8.64 22.65
N VAL A 11 -34.68 9.42 23.43
CA VAL A 11 -33.68 10.38 22.88
C VAL A 11 -32.55 9.65 22.21
N VAL A 12 -32.03 8.55 22.78
CA VAL A 12 -31.00 7.73 22.18
C VAL A 12 -31.49 7.09 20.88
N LEU A 13 -32.72 6.59 20.83
CA LEU A 13 -33.35 6.05 19.62
C LEU A 13 -33.59 7.13 18.55
N LEU A 14 -34.00 8.33 18.94
CA LEU A 14 -34.19 9.47 18.03
C LEU A 14 -32.88 9.97 17.47
N VAL A 15 -31.84 10.06 18.29
CA VAL A 15 -30.46 10.43 17.84
C VAL A 15 -29.91 9.34 16.94
N GLY A 16 -30.06 8.06 17.30
CA GLY A 16 -29.66 6.92 16.45
C GLY A 16 -30.40 6.92 15.11
N PHE A 17 -31.70 7.21 15.11
CA PHE A 17 -32.52 7.31 13.90
C PHE A 17 -32.17 8.55 13.05
N MET A 18 -31.83 9.69 13.65
CA MET A 18 -31.37 10.87 12.93
C MET A 18 -29.98 10.66 12.30
N VAL A 19 -29.10 10.01 13.02
CA VAL A 19 -27.78 9.63 12.48
C VAL A 19 -27.94 8.62 11.34
N TYR A 20 -28.77 7.58 11.54
CA TYR A 20 -29.05 6.60 10.47
C TYR A 20 -29.71 7.27 9.25
N ARG A 21 -30.67 8.18 9.44
CA ARG A 21 -31.29 8.91 8.34
C ARG A 21 -30.35 9.93 7.68
N GLY A 22 -29.46 10.55 8.46
CA GLY A 22 -28.40 11.42 7.93
C GLY A 22 -27.44 10.67 7.04
N VAL A 23 -26.98 9.51 7.50
CA VAL A 23 -26.09 8.64 6.72
C VAL A 23 -26.81 8.02 5.51
N SER A 24 -28.05 7.52 5.67
CA SER A 24 -28.78 6.93 4.55
C SER A 24 -29.23 7.96 3.51
N ASN A 25 -29.57 9.19 3.90
CA ASN A 25 -29.86 10.28 2.96
C ASN A 25 -28.60 10.83 2.30
N PHE A 26 -27.46 10.75 2.96
CA PHE A 26 -26.17 11.08 2.39
C PHE A 26 -25.76 10.04 1.35
N VAL A 27 -25.85 8.75 1.66
CA VAL A 27 -25.61 7.64 0.73
C VAL A 27 -26.61 7.68 -0.44
N ALA A 28 -27.88 7.99 -0.21
CA ALA A 28 -28.90 8.09 -1.25
C ALA A 28 -28.78 9.34 -2.14
N LYS A 29 -28.10 10.39 -1.68
CA LYS A 29 -27.81 11.59 -2.48
C LYS A 29 -26.48 11.52 -3.22
N TRP A 30 -25.64 10.54 -2.95
CA TRP A 30 -24.47 10.25 -3.73
C TRP A 30 -24.90 9.49 -4.99
N GLN A 31 -25.34 10.22 -5.97
CA GLN A 31 -25.30 9.77 -7.34
C GLN A 31 -23.82 9.72 -7.71
N ILE A 32 -23.33 8.49 -7.89
CA ILE A 32 -22.12 8.25 -8.66
C ILE A 32 -22.37 8.96 -9.99
N THR A 33 -21.65 10.02 -10.26
CA THR A 33 -21.63 10.61 -11.60
C THR A 33 -21.11 9.51 -12.51
N ASP A 34 -21.96 9.05 -13.41
CA ASP A 34 -21.59 8.06 -14.42
C ASP A 34 -20.34 8.55 -15.13
N LEU A 35 -19.25 7.83 -14.96
CA LEU A 35 -18.04 8.05 -15.75
C LEU A 35 -18.36 7.69 -17.19
N PRO A 36 -18.04 8.55 -18.18
CA PRO A 36 -18.28 8.24 -19.58
C PRO A 36 -17.45 7.02 -19.99
N GLY A 37 -18.08 5.90 -20.20
CA GLY A 37 -17.44 4.70 -20.73
C GLY A 37 -17.90 3.34 -20.21
N MET A 38 -18.80 3.25 -19.23
CA MET A 38 -19.36 1.95 -18.82
C MET A 38 -20.74 1.71 -19.46
N VAL A 39 -20.75 0.85 -20.49
CA VAL A 39 -21.99 0.27 -21.04
C VAL A 39 -22.39 -0.87 -20.10
N VAL A 40 -23.39 -0.66 -19.27
CA VAL A 40 -24.09 -1.74 -18.57
C VAL A 40 -25.12 -2.30 -19.55
N SER A 41 -24.88 -3.52 -20.03
CA SER A 41 -25.85 -4.27 -20.82
C SER A 41 -27.02 -4.68 -19.94
N GLY A 42 -28.11 -3.97 -20.04
CA GLY A 42 -29.42 -4.35 -19.53
C GLY A 42 -30.41 -4.13 -20.64
N GLU A 43 -30.94 -5.22 -21.17
CA GLU A 43 -31.97 -5.26 -22.22
C GLU A 43 -33.23 -4.52 -21.80
N THR A 44 -33.73 -3.63 -22.64
CA THR A 44 -35.17 -3.48 -22.88
C THR A 44 -35.40 -2.81 -24.24
N GLU A 45 -36.20 -3.47 -25.03
CA GLU A 45 -36.64 -3.12 -26.37
C GLU A 45 -37.47 -1.81 -26.44
N GLY A 46 -37.35 -1.09 -27.54
CA GLY A 46 -38.25 0.02 -27.87
C GLY A 46 -37.73 0.84 -29.07
N GLU A 47 -38.32 0.63 -30.19
CA GLU A 47 -38.02 1.12 -31.54
C GLU A 47 -38.24 2.65 -31.73
N PRO A 48 -37.93 3.21 -32.94
CA PRO A 48 -37.35 4.55 -33.08
C PRO A 48 -38.32 5.59 -33.67
N GLU A 49 -38.06 6.86 -33.44
CA GLU A 49 -38.55 7.92 -34.33
C GLU A 49 -37.50 8.94 -34.72
N ALA A 50 -37.50 9.20 -36.01
CA ALA A 50 -36.58 10.07 -36.71
C ALA A 50 -37.04 11.56 -36.68
N GLY A 51 -36.08 12.48 -36.78
CA GLY A 51 -36.38 13.87 -37.09
C GLY A 51 -35.17 14.82 -36.96
N ALA A 52 -34.52 15.12 -38.07
CA ALA A 52 -33.57 16.22 -38.25
C ALA A 52 -34.34 17.47 -38.79
N PRO A 53 -33.67 18.61 -39.15
CA PRO A 53 -32.50 19.30 -38.60
C PRO A 53 -32.76 20.84 -38.46
N GLY A 54 -31.82 21.59 -37.91
CA GLY A 54 -31.66 22.99 -38.30
C GLY A 54 -31.39 24.02 -37.22
N GLY A 55 -30.35 24.81 -37.41
CA GLY A 55 -30.25 26.16 -36.88
C GLY A 55 -28.93 26.50 -36.17
N GLN A 56 -27.94 26.94 -36.93
CA GLN A 56 -26.78 27.71 -36.42
C GLN A 56 -27.21 29.14 -36.09
N GLU A 57 -26.71 29.69 -35.01
CA GLU A 57 -26.29 31.10 -34.94
C GLU A 57 -25.15 31.27 -33.89
N PRO A 58 -24.25 32.25 -34.10
CA PRO A 58 -22.94 32.32 -33.46
C PRO A 58 -22.83 33.41 -32.36
N GLY A 59 -21.95 33.14 -31.40
CA GLY A 59 -21.31 34.26 -30.71
C GLY A 59 -21.57 34.38 -29.22
N SER A 60 -20.70 33.83 -28.44
CA SER A 60 -20.11 34.46 -27.25
C SER A 60 -18.87 33.67 -26.84
N VAL A 61 -17.72 34.34 -26.79
CA VAL A 61 -16.46 33.81 -26.31
C VAL A 61 -16.59 33.65 -24.80
N PRO A 62 -16.41 32.45 -24.24
CA PRO A 62 -16.30 32.32 -22.78
C PRO A 62 -14.85 32.66 -22.39
N GLU A 63 -14.73 33.48 -21.37
CA GLU A 63 -13.49 33.70 -20.61
C GLU A 63 -12.90 32.35 -20.18
N ASP A 64 -11.59 32.18 -20.40
CA ASP A 64 -10.85 30.99 -19.98
C ASP A 64 -11.03 30.72 -18.49
N PRO A 65 -11.55 29.58 -18.07
CA PRO A 65 -11.43 29.17 -16.68
C PRO A 65 -9.96 28.82 -16.43
N VAL A 66 -9.39 29.43 -15.42
CA VAL A 66 -8.08 29.08 -14.87
C VAL A 66 -8.03 27.54 -14.78
N ALA A 67 -7.14 26.95 -15.56
CA ALA A 67 -7.00 25.50 -15.65
C ALA A 67 -6.76 24.92 -14.26
N ALA A 68 -7.76 24.21 -13.75
CA ALA A 68 -7.56 23.30 -12.63
C ALA A 68 -6.47 22.32 -13.07
N ALA A 69 -5.48 22.08 -12.19
CA ALA A 69 -4.44 21.11 -12.46
C ALA A 69 -5.07 19.79 -12.94
N PRO A 70 -4.58 19.16 -14.02
CA PRO A 70 -5.16 17.93 -14.53
C PRO A 70 -5.10 16.88 -13.43
N GLN A 71 -6.26 16.41 -12.99
CA GLN A 71 -6.33 15.20 -12.21
C GLN A 71 -5.97 14.07 -13.16
N PRO A 72 -4.96 13.25 -12.87
CA PRO A 72 -4.67 12.11 -13.70
C PRO A 72 -5.88 11.19 -13.68
N ASP A 73 -6.44 10.92 -14.85
CA ASP A 73 -7.42 9.89 -15.05
C ASP A 73 -6.68 8.54 -14.88
N THR A 74 -6.57 8.11 -13.63
CA THR A 74 -5.99 6.83 -13.31
C THR A 74 -6.99 5.77 -13.74
N GLY A 75 -6.94 5.36 -15.00
CA GLY A 75 -7.81 4.34 -15.60
C GLY A 75 -7.73 2.96 -14.94
N ILE A 76 -7.30 2.91 -13.69
CA ILE A 76 -7.27 1.73 -12.82
C ILE A 76 -8.43 1.87 -11.86
N SER A 77 -9.56 1.30 -12.25
CA SER A 77 -10.66 1.04 -11.31
C SER A 77 -10.12 0.10 -10.23
N ALA A 78 -9.84 0.63 -9.05
CA ALA A 78 -9.49 -0.21 -7.91
C ALA A 78 -10.63 -1.22 -7.68
N GLN A 79 -10.28 -2.49 -7.64
CA GLN A 79 -11.25 -3.54 -7.32
C GLN A 79 -11.82 -3.25 -5.93
N ALA A 80 -13.16 -3.23 -5.80
CA ALA A 80 -13.80 -3.03 -4.52
C ALA A 80 -13.30 -4.09 -3.53
N TRP A 81 -12.91 -3.66 -2.31
CA TRP A 81 -12.45 -4.58 -1.28
C TRP A 81 -13.58 -5.53 -0.86
N ASP A 82 -13.27 -6.81 -0.78
CA ASP A 82 -14.22 -7.88 -0.44
C ASP A 82 -14.58 -7.96 1.06
N GLY A 83 -13.96 -7.11 1.89
CA GLY A 83 -14.18 -7.06 3.34
C GLY A 83 -13.46 -8.18 4.12
N ALA A 84 -12.79 -9.12 3.47
CA ALA A 84 -12.15 -10.29 4.07
C ALA A 84 -10.66 -10.39 3.76
N SER A 85 -10.21 -9.94 2.59
CA SER A 85 -8.82 -10.02 2.19
C SER A 85 -7.96 -8.99 2.92
N ARG A 86 -6.67 -9.32 3.12
CA ARG A 86 -5.65 -8.37 3.57
C ARG A 86 -5.58 -7.19 2.60
N VAL A 87 -5.50 -5.99 3.13
CA VAL A 87 -5.40 -4.75 2.36
C VAL A 87 -4.04 -4.11 2.56
N ASN A 88 -3.38 -3.80 1.46
CA ASN A 88 -2.10 -3.11 1.41
C ASN A 88 -2.29 -1.73 0.78
N VAL A 89 -1.94 -0.68 1.51
CA VAL A 89 -2.06 0.72 1.07
C VAL A 89 -0.70 1.39 1.07
N LEU A 90 -0.25 1.89 -0.08
CA LEU A 90 0.97 2.69 -0.17
C LEU A 90 0.64 4.16 0.13
N ALA A 91 1.01 4.61 1.33
CA ALA A 91 0.89 6.02 1.72
C ALA A 91 2.15 6.79 1.28
N MET A 92 1.96 7.86 0.53
CA MET A 92 3.02 8.70 -0.02
C MET A 92 2.81 10.16 0.37
N GLY A 93 3.89 10.83 0.81
CA GLY A 93 3.88 12.24 1.13
C GLY A 93 4.71 13.03 0.12
N MET A 94 4.15 14.13 -0.38
CA MET A 94 4.79 15.01 -1.35
C MET A 94 4.93 16.44 -0.86
N ASP A 95 5.98 17.10 -1.35
CA ASP A 95 6.16 18.53 -1.23
C ASP A 95 5.88 19.20 -2.59
N TYR A 96 4.70 19.81 -2.73
CA TYR A 96 4.30 20.48 -3.97
C TYR A 96 5.01 21.81 -4.24
N ARG A 97 5.79 22.32 -3.31
CA ARG A 97 6.47 23.61 -3.48
C ARG A 97 7.45 23.59 -4.65
N ASP A 98 8.09 22.47 -4.89
CA ASP A 98 9.02 22.30 -6.02
C ASP A 98 8.27 22.32 -7.36
N TRP A 99 7.05 21.79 -7.41
CA TRP A 99 6.19 21.86 -8.60
C TRP A 99 5.68 23.30 -8.86
N GLU A 100 5.16 23.96 -7.80
CA GLU A 100 4.73 25.36 -7.88
C GLU A 100 5.89 26.28 -8.33
N ALA A 101 7.15 25.91 -8.02
CA ALA A 101 8.36 26.60 -8.48
C ALA A 101 8.76 26.25 -9.92
N GLY A 102 8.08 25.32 -10.61
CA GLY A 102 8.39 24.91 -11.98
C GLY A 102 9.54 23.91 -12.11
N GLU A 103 9.93 23.25 -11.03
CA GLU A 103 11.02 22.26 -10.99
C GLU A 103 10.61 20.85 -11.52
N GLY A 104 9.45 20.73 -12.15
CA GLY A 104 8.88 19.50 -12.70
C GLY A 104 8.08 18.70 -11.68
N ALA A 105 7.63 17.49 -12.05
CA ALA A 105 6.81 16.65 -11.20
C ALA A 105 7.51 16.35 -9.87
N PRO A 106 6.77 16.37 -8.72
CA PRO A 106 7.35 16.19 -7.40
C PRO A 106 7.86 14.79 -7.16
N ARG A 107 8.66 14.62 -6.12
CA ARG A 107 9.12 13.33 -5.62
C ARG A 107 8.35 12.94 -4.37
N THR A 108 8.18 11.64 -4.17
CA THR A 108 7.57 11.10 -2.95
C THR A 108 8.63 10.97 -1.85
N ASP A 109 8.76 11.99 -1.03
CA ASP A 109 9.78 12.03 0.02
C ASP A 109 9.47 11.16 1.23
N THR A 110 8.22 10.75 1.40
CA THR A 110 7.76 9.80 2.41
C THR A 110 7.02 8.67 1.72
N MET A 111 7.41 7.43 1.99
CA MET A 111 6.76 6.23 1.49
C MET A 111 6.59 5.24 2.64
N ILE A 112 5.36 4.85 2.92
CA ILE A 112 5.02 3.89 3.97
C ILE A 112 4.00 2.90 3.42
N LEU A 113 4.31 1.62 3.50
CA LEU A 113 3.34 0.58 3.24
C LEU A 113 2.57 0.27 4.52
N LEU A 114 1.27 0.44 4.46
CA LEU A 114 0.31 0.09 5.50
C LEU A 114 -0.40 -1.20 5.09
N SER A 115 -0.51 -2.15 5.99
CA SER A 115 -1.21 -3.41 5.75
C SER A 115 -2.16 -3.69 6.90
N ILE A 116 -3.39 -4.11 6.59
CA ILE A 116 -4.37 -4.53 7.59
C ILE A 116 -4.95 -5.87 7.16
N ASP A 117 -4.93 -6.82 8.07
CA ASP A 117 -5.55 -8.13 7.89
C ASP A 117 -6.80 -8.23 8.77
N PRO A 118 -8.01 -8.22 8.18
CA PRO A 118 -9.24 -8.27 8.93
C PRO A 118 -9.47 -9.62 9.62
N ILE A 119 -8.86 -10.66 9.11
CA ILE A 119 -9.07 -12.01 9.61
C ILE A 119 -8.18 -12.27 10.83
N SER A 120 -6.87 -11.99 10.76
CA SER A 120 -5.97 -12.15 11.90
C SER A 120 -6.04 -10.97 12.88
N MET A 121 -6.78 -9.90 12.55
CA MET A 121 -6.84 -8.66 13.33
C MET A 121 -5.45 -8.13 13.63
N THR A 122 -4.60 -8.11 12.60
CA THR A 122 -3.23 -7.58 12.66
C THR A 122 -3.05 -6.43 11.67
N ALA A 123 -2.14 -5.54 11.97
CA ALA A 123 -1.72 -4.49 11.05
C ALA A 123 -0.20 -4.35 11.04
N GLY A 124 0.32 -3.83 9.93
CA GLY A 124 1.74 -3.57 9.76
C GLY A 124 2.00 -2.21 9.15
N MET A 125 3.12 -1.59 9.53
CA MET A 125 3.65 -0.39 8.91
C MET A 125 5.11 -0.60 8.55
N LEU A 126 5.47 -0.45 7.29
CA LEU A 126 6.83 -0.52 6.79
C LEU A 126 7.21 0.80 6.13
N SER A 127 8.14 1.55 6.73
CA SER A 127 8.70 2.75 6.12
C SER A 127 9.79 2.39 5.13
N ILE A 128 9.71 2.98 3.94
CA ILE A 128 10.59 2.74 2.80
C ILE A 128 11.45 3.99 2.59
N PRO A 129 12.78 3.91 2.72
CA PRO A 129 13.65 5.06 2.48
C PRO A 129 13.61 5.52 1.03
N ARG A 130 13.46 6.81 0.82
CA ARG A 130 13.33 7.44 -0.49
C ARG A 130 14.54 7.25 -1.42
N ASP A 131 15.74 7.07 -0.84
CA ASP A 131 17.01 6.98 -1.57
C ASP A 131 17.40 5.52 -1.89
N LEU A 132 16.47 4.54 -1.73
CA LEU A 132 16.69 3.17 -2.17
C LEU A 132 16.90 3.11 -3.67
N TRP A 133 18.00 2.44 -4.08
CA TRP A 133 18.39 2.26 -5.49
C TRP A 133 17.82 0.95 -6.01
N VAL A 134 16.74 1.03 -6.79
CA VAL A 134 15.93 -0.12 -7.21
C VAL A 134 15.66 -0.09 -8.71
N SER A 135 15.33 -1.24 -9.28
CA SER A 135 14.78 -1.30 -10.63
C SER A 135 13.39 -0.65 -10.65
N ILE A 136 13.16 0.21 -11.62
CA ILE A 136 11.86 0.87 -11.84
C ILE A 136 11.27 0.23 -13.10
N PRO A 137 10.07 -0.34 -13.05
CA PRO A 137 9.45 -1.00 -14.20
C PRO A 137 9.40 -0.10 -15.44
N GLY A 138 9.78 -0.63 -16.61
CA GLY A 138 9.83 0.12 -17.86
C GLY A 138 11.12 0.93 -18.09
N PHE A 139 12.06 0.94 -17.15
CA PHE A 139 13.34 1.62 -17.28
C PHE A 139 14.50 0.61 -17.19
N GLU A 140 15.49 0.77 -18.07
CA GLU A 140 16.66 -0.11 -18.10
C GLU A 140 17.58 0.10 -16.90
N ASP A 141 17.80 1.36 -16.52
CA ASP A 141 18.66 1.73 -15.41
C ASP A 141 17.88 1.80 -14.09
N PRO A 142 18.44 1.28 -12.99
CA PRO A 142 17.89 1.49 -11.67
C PRO A 142 17.88 2.96 -11.27
N GLY A 143 16.94 3.33 -10.41
CA GLY A 143 16.79 4.69 -9.90
C GLY A 143 16.51 4.74 -8.39
N ARG A 144 16.50 5.95 -7.82
CA ARG A 144 15.98 6.13 -6.47
C ARG A 144 14.48 5.84 -6.46
N ILE A 145 14.01 5.07 -5.49
CA ILE A 145 12.61 4.64 -5.42
C ILE A 145 11.62 5.81 -5.44
N ASN A 146 11.98 6.97 -4.85
CA ASN A 146 11.14 8.15 -4.84
C ASN A 146 11.03 8.86 -6.20
N THR A 147 11.83 8.47 -7.19
CA THR A 147 11.74 9.01 -8.56
C THR A 147 10.71 8.25 -9.40
N ALA A 148 10.25 7.08 -8.96
CA ALA A 148 9.25 6.30 -9.68
C ALA A 148 7.97 7.10 -9.93
N TYR A 149 7.42 7.75 -8.90
CA TYR A 149 6.26 8.64 -9.06
C TYR A 149 6.52 9.72 -10.12
N ARG A 150 7.64 10.44 -10.00
CA ARG A 150 8.01 11.49 -10.94
C ARG A 150 8.13 10.98 -12.38
N PHE A 151 8.68 9.79 -12.58
CA PHE A 151 8.83 9.19 -13.92
C PHE A 151 7.46 8.85 -14.51
N GLY A 152 6.56 8.23 -13.73
CA GLY A 152 5.20 7.95 -14.17
C GLY A 152 4.46 9.19 -14.68
N GLU A 153 4.59 10.32 -13.95
CA GLU A 153 4.00 11.61 -14.34
C GLU A 153 4.71 12.23 -15.54
N THR A 154 6.06 12.25 -15.53
CA THR A 154 6.85 12.94 -16.56
C THR A 154 6.73 12.27 -17.93
N TYR A 155 6.63 10.95 -17.97
CA TYR A 155 6.54 10.16 -19.20
C TYR A 155 5.11 9.77 -19.56
N ASP A 156 4.11 10.28 -18.86
CA ASP A 156 2.67 10.02 -19.08
C ASP A 156 2.39 8.51 -19.21
N LEU A 157 2.94 7.73 -18.25
CA LEU A 157 2.80 6.28 -18.28
C LEU A 157 1.38 5.85 -17.86
N PRO A 158 0.89 4.69 -18.31
CA PRO A 158 -0.41 4.17 -17.89
C PRO A 158 -0.53 4.10 -16.35
N GLY A 159 -1.56 4.74 -15.79
CA GLY A 159 -1.76 4.86 -14.35
C GLY A 159 -0.90 5.91 -13.66
N GLY A 160 -0.06 6.64 -14.41
CA GLY A 160 0.72 7.76 -13.92
C GLY A 160 1.77 7.40 -12.86
N GLY A 161 2.15 8.41 -12.09
CA GLY A 161 3.13 8.29 -11.00
C GLY A 161 2.71 7.32 -9.90
N PRO A 162 1.44 7.33 -9.43
CA PRO A 162 0.99 6.40 -8.40
C PRO A 162 1.18 4.93 -8.76
N GLU A 163 0.80 4.55 -9.97
CA GLU A 163 0.92 3.17 -10.46
C GLU A 163 2.37 2.74 -10.54
N LEU A 164 3.24 3.55 -11.15
CA LEU A 164 4.66 3.22 -11.24
C LEU A 164 5.33 3.14 -9.86
N ALA A 165 4.91 3.99 -8.91
CA ALA A 165 5.39 3.91 -7.53
C ALA A 165 4.93 2.62 -6.85
N MET A 166 3.65 2.22 -7.00
CA MET A 166 3.15 0.94 -6.47
C MET A 166 3.92 -0.25 -7.07
N GLN A 167 4.03 -0.35 -8.39
CA GLN A 167 4.75 -1.42 -9.07
C GLN A 167 6.22 -1.50 -8.64
N THR A 168 6.87 -0.36 -8.43
CA THR A 168 8.26 -0.31 -7.96
C THR A 168 8.39 -0.87 -6.53
N VAL A 169 7.45 -0.52 -5.64
CA VAL A 169 7.42 -1.05 -4.26
C VAL A 169 7.04 -2.53 -4.24
N GLU A 170 6.09 -2.95 -5.08
CA GLU A 170 5.72 -4.36 -5.27
C GLU A 170 6.93 -5.18 -5.70
N GLY A 171 7.70 -4.70 -6.67
CA GLY A 171 8.95 -5.33 -7.12
C GLY A 171 10.00 -5.44 -6.02
N LEU A 172 10.12 -4.43 -5.16
CA LEU A 172 11.04 -4.45 -4.02
C LEU A 172 10.62 -5.46 -2.95
N LEU A 173 9.33 -5.47 -2.60
CA LEU A 173 8.82 -6.21 -1.44
C LEU A 173 8.26 -7.60 -1.81
N GLY A 174 7.96 -7.85 -3.09
CA GLY A 174 7.36 -9.10 -3.54
C GLY A 174 5.96 -9.33 -2.95
N LEU A 175 5.14 -8.28 -2.88
CA LEU A 175 3.75 -8.35 -2.45
C LEU A 175 2.90 -7.34 -3.23
N LYS A 176 1.61 -7.64 -3.38
CA LYS A 176 0.67 -6.78 -4.08
C LYS A 176 0.27 -5.58 -3.23
N ILE A 177 0.11 -4.42 -3.86
CA ILE A 177 -0.44 -3.20 -3.27
C ILE A 177 -1.81 -2.95 -3.90
N ASP A 178 -2.84 -2.83 -3.06
CA ASP A 178 -4.22 -2.72 -3.51
C ASP A 178 -4.63 -1.26 -3.73
N TYR A 179 -4.12 -0.37 -2.87
CA TYR A 179 -4.48 1.03 -2.88
C TYR A 179 -3.26 1.93 -2.64
N PHE A 180 -3.41 3.18 -3.06
CA PHE A 180 -2.48 4.22 -2.69
C PHE A 180 -3.19 5.43 -2.06
N ALA A 181 -2.46 6.20 -1.28
CA ALA A 181 -2.87 7.51 -0.78
C ALA A 181 -1.68 8.47 -0.88
N LEU A 182 -1.82 9.46 -1.73
CA LEU A 182 -0.85 10.53 -1.94
C LEU A 182 -1.35 11.79 -1.26
N ILE A 183 -0.54 12.38 -0.39
CA ILE A 183 -0.95 13.49 0.46
C ILE A 183 0.09 14.60 0.37
N ASP A 184 -0.32 15.82 0.05
CA ASP A 184 0.53 16.99 0.14
C ASP A 184 0.65 17.52 1.58
N PHE A 185 1.62 18.38 1.81
CA PHE A 185 1.88 18.94 3.14
C PHE A 185 0.74 19.82 3.66
N LYS A 186 0.09 20.60 2.80
CA LYS A 186 -1.02 21.48 3.20
C LYS A 186 -2.26 20.67 3.60
N ALA A 187 -2.59 19.64 2.81
CA ALA A 187 -3.70 18.73 3.13
C ALA A 187 -3.42 17.95 4.41
N PHE A 188 -2.17 17.49 4.63
CA PHE A 188 -1.77 16.83 5.86
C PHE A 188 -1.95 17.75 7.09
N GLU A 189 -1.47 19.00 7.04
CA GLU A 189 -1.63 19.95 8.13
C GLU A 189 -3.10 20.20 8.45
N LYS A 190 -3.91 20.48 7.42
CA LYS A 190 -5.36 20.70 7.56
C LYS A 190 -6.05 19.47 8.16
N PHE A 191 -5.73 18.27 7.68
CA PHE A 191 -6.32 17.04 8.20
C PHE A 191 -6.04 16.87 9.70
N ILE A 192 -4.79 17.07 10.14
CA ILE A 192 -4.42 16.99 11.55
C ILE A 192 -5.20 18.02 12.38
N ASP A 193 -5.34 19.25 11.89
CA ASP A 193 -6.08 20.29 12.60
C ASP A 193 -7.57 19.99 12.66
N GLU A 194 -8.17 19.46 11.59
CA GLU A 194 -9.57 19.05 11.53
C GLU A 194 -9.93 17.91 12.52
N ILE A 195 -9.01 16.98 12.73
CA ILE A 195 -9.19 15.95 13.76
C ILE A 195 -8.90 16.47 15.18
N GLY A 196 -8.46 17.73 15.31
CA GLY A 196 -8.18 18.41 16.59
C GLY A 196 -6.80 18.15 17.14
N GLY A 197 -5.80 17.96 16.28
CA GLY A 197 -4.41 17.70 16.63
C GLY A 197 -4.12 16.24 16.99
N VAL A 198 -2.85 15.93 17.17
CA VAL A 198 -2.38 14.58 17.58
C VAL A 198 -1.54 14.65 18.84
N GLU A 199 -1.64 13.61 19.68
CA GLU A 199 -0.76 13.44 20.82
C GLU A 199 0.38 12.48 20.48
N ILE A 200 1.61 12.90 20.78
CA ILE A 200 2.81 12.10 20.51
C ILE A 200 3.67 12.05 21.76
N ASP A 201 4.16 10.87 22.12
CA ASP A 201 5.17 10.72 23.14
C ASP A 201 6.56 10.95 22.52
N VAL A 202 7.11 12.14 22.75
CA VAL A 202 8.40 12.57 22.23
C VAL A 202 9.53 11.92 23.04
N PRO A 203 10.36 11.03 22.47
CA PRO A 203 11.33 10.24 23.23
C PRO A 203 12.50 11.06 23.79
N LYS A 204 12.87 12.13 23.09
CA LYS A 204 13.95 13.05 23.46
C LYS A 204 13.64 14.48 23.04
N LYS A 205 14.30 15.48 23.66
CA LYS A 205 14.18 16.87 23.24
C LYS A 205 14.47 17.01 21.76
N THR A 206 13.51 17.55 20.99
CA THR A 206 13.56 17.61 19.52
C THR A 206 13.32 19.03 19.04
N LYS A 207 14.25 19.56 18.23
CA LYS A 207 14.07 20.86 17.57
C LYS A 207 13.26 20.64 16.30
N LEU A 208 12.22 21.44 16.11
CA LEU A 208 11.37 21.45 14.91
C LEU A 208 11.60 22.72 14.12
N ASP A 209 11.47 22.57 12.81
CA ASP A 209 11.51 23.65 11.83
C ASP A 209 10.23 23.62 11.00
N PRO A 210 9.13 24.25 11.46
CA PRO A 210 7.89 24.35 10.70
C PRO A 210 8.12 25.08 9.38
N ILE A 211 7.32 24.76 8.36
CA ILE A 211 7.39 25.44 7.05
C ILE A 211 7.09 26.92 7.23
N GLU A 212 6.08 27.22 8.06
CA GLU A 212 5.71 28.58 8.41
C GLU A 212 5.86 28.78 9.92
N GLY A 213 6.40 29.94 10.31
CA GLY A 213 6.53 30.31 11.72
C GLY A 213 7.96 30.20 12.25
N LYS A 214 8.06 30.12 13.59
CA LYS A 214 9.34 30.05 14.30
C LYS A 214 9.70 28.62 14.68
N ASN A 215 10.99 28.35 14.75
CA ASN A 215 11.50 27.08 15.28
C ASN A 215 10.95 26.80 16.68
N VAL A 216 10.48 25.58 16.89
CA VAL A 216 9.91 25.11 18.15
C VAL A 216 10.77 23.99 18.71
N VAL A 217 10.90 23.94 20.02
CA VAL A 217 11.59 22.84 20.71
C VAL A 217 10.59 22.06 21.53
N LEU A 218 10.33 20.82 21.11
CA LEU A 218 9.55 19.87 21.89
C LEU A 218 10.38 19.30 23.04
N ARG A 219 9.74 19.18 24.20
CA ARG A 219 10.33 18.47 25.35
C ARG A 219 10.04 16.98 25.26
N LYS A 220 10.82 16.17 25.96
CA LYS A 220 10.53 14.74 26.14
C LYS A 220 9.17 14.56 26.83
N GLY A 221 8.41 13.52 26.44
CA GLY A 221 7.13 13.15 26.99
C GLY A 221 5.97 13.53 26.08
N ARG A 222 4.74 13.36 26.56
CA ARG A 222 3.51 13.61 25.77
C ARG A 222 3.39 15.06 25.38
N GLN A 223 3.19 15.29 24.10
CA GLN A 223 3.02 16.59 23.47
C GLN A 223 1.81 16.56 22.53
N ALA A 224 0.93 17.56 22.65
CA ALA A 224 -0.15 17.78 21.68
C ALA A 224 0.39 18.64 20.54
N LEU A 225 0.28 18.16 19.30
CA LEU A 225 0.79 18.80 18.10
C LEU A 225 -0.36 19.23 17.20
N THR A 226 -0.30 20.46 16.73
CA THR A 226 -1.11 20.95 15.58
C THR A 226 -0.61 20.37 14.27
N GLY A 227 -1.32 20.57 13.16
CA GLY A 227 -0.92 20.11 11.84
C GLY A 227 0.48 20.52 11.47
N SER A 228 0.80 21.82 11.60
CA SER A 228 2.13 22.35 11.29
C SER A 228 3.25 21.75 12.16
N LEU A 229 3.01 21.56 13.45
CA LEU A 229 4.00 20.93 14.35
C LEU A 229 4.14 19.43 14.10
N ALA A 230 3.06 18.73 13.78
CA ALA A 230 3.08 17.31 13.42
C ALA A 230 3.84 17.08 12.11
N LEU A 231 3.62 17.92 11.10
CA LEU A 231 4.38 17.90 9.86
C LEU A 231 5.87 18.19 10.11
N ALA A 232 6.19 19.23 10.87
CA ALA A 232 7.56 19.58 11.22
C ALA A 232 8.25 18.44 12.00
N TYR A 233 7.53 17.76 12.90
CA TYR A 233 8.02 16.59 13.63
C TYR A 233 8.34 15.41 12.71
N ALA A 234 7.41 15.09 11.79
CA ALA A 234 7.58 14.03 10.80
C ALA A 234 8.74 14.31 9.81
N ARG A 235 9.01 15.59 9.49
CA ARG A 235 10.05 16.00 8.53
C ARG A 235 11.43 16.20 9.14
N THR A 236 11.54 16.37 10.46
CA THR A 236 12.80 16.70 11.14
C THR A 236 13.88 15.63 10.88
N ARG A 237 15.08 16.09 10.49
CA ARG A 237 16.28 15.26 10.24
C ARG A 237 17.46 15.61 11.20
N TYR A 238 17.27 16.55 12.11
CA TYR A 238 18.30 17.01 13.04
C TYR A 238 18.54 16.03 14.20
N THR A 239 18.74 14.74 13.86
CA THR A 239 19.02 13.66 14.81
C THR A 239 20.09 12.74 14.23
N GLU A 240 20.80 12.00 15.09
CA GLU A 240 21.92 11.14 14.70
C GLU A 240 21.55 10.07 13.66
N GLY A 241 20.32 9.55 13.72
CA GLY A 241 19.81 8.56 12.75
C GLY A 241 19.25 9.15 11.45
N GLY A 242 19.26 10.49 11.28
CA GLY A 242 18.88 11.15 10.02
C GLY A 242 17.51 10.71 9.47
N ASP A 243 17.50 10.14 8.26
CA ASP A 243 16.29 9.67 7.56
C ASP A 243 15.61 8.47 8.24
N PHE A 244 16.34 7.60 8.91
CA PHE A 244 15.75 6.48 9.64
C PHE A 244 14.98 6.95 10.89
N ASP A 245 15.54 7.92 11.63
CA ASP A 245 14.83 8.56 12.73
C ASP A 245 13.58 9.33 12.23
N ARG A 246 13.65 9.94 11.05
CA ARG A 246 12.50 10.58 10.41
C ARG A 246 11.39 9.57 10.12
N ALA A 247 11.72 8.41 9.57
CA ALA A 247 10.76 7.34 9.30
C ALA A 247 10.04 6.89 10.57
N GLN A 248 10.76 6.72 11.69
CA GLN A 248 10.16 6.38 12.98
C GLN A 248 9.21 7.48 13.49
N ARG A 249 9.59 8.77 13.35
CA ARG A 249 8.72 9.89 13.73
C ARG A 249 7.46 9.97 12.90
N THR A 250 7.55 9.69 11.61
CA THR A 250 6.36 9.62 10.74
C THR A 250 5.41 8.51 11.21
N GLN A 251 5.93 7.34 11.58
CA GLN A 251 5.11 6.27 12.16
C GLN A 251 4.48 6.68 13.51
N GLN A 252 5.20 7.42 14.36
CA GLN A 252 4.63 7.95 15.61
C GLN A 252 3.46 8.90 15.33
N VAL A 253 3.57 9.76 14.30
CA VAL A 253 2.47 10.64 13.90
C VAL A 253 1.27 9.83 13.41
N ILE A 254 1.47 8.80 12.59
CA ILE A 254 0.40 7.90 12.13
C ILE A 254 -0.30 7.22 13.32
N MET A 255 0.46 6.75 14.31
CA MET A 255 -0.12 6.18 15.52
C MET A 255 -0.89 7.23 16.35
N GLY A 256 -0.38 8.46 16.44
CA GLY A 256 -1.09 9.57 17.07
C GLY A 256 -2.41 9.91 16.36
N ILE A 257 -2.43 9.91 15.01
CA ILE A 257 -3.63 10.04 14.20
C ILE A 257 -4.63 8.92 14.53
N ARG A 258 -4.15 7.68 14.51
CA ARG A 258 -4.97 6.52 14.87
C ARG A 258 -5.61 6.69 16.25
N GLN A 259 -4.83 6.97 17.28
CA GLN A 259 -5.33 7.17 18.65
C GLN A 259 -6.36 8.29 18.71
N ARG A 260 -6.13 9.40 17.98
CA ARG A 260 -7.04 10.53 17.92
C ARG A 260 -8.37 10.19 17.27
N ILE A 261 -8.33 9.51 16.11
CA ILE A 261 -9.53 9.11 15.37
C ILE A 261 -10.33 8.07 16.18
N LEU A 262 -9.64 7.08 16.75
CA LEU A 262 -10.27 5.94 17.42
C LEU A 262 -10.75 6.24 18.84
N SER A 263 -10.46 7.42 19.39
CA SER A 263 -11.01 7.77 20.69
C SER A 263 -12.53 7.75 20.61
N THR A 264 -13.19 7.03 21.56
CA THR A 264 -14.65 6.82 21.61
C THR A 264 -15.46 8.12 21.60
N ARG A 265 -14.82 9.25 21.93
CA ARG A 265 -15.46 10.58 21.89
C ARG A 265 -15.34 11.27 20.52
N SER A 266 -14.34 10.93 19.73
CA SER A 266 -14.02 11.62 18.47
C SER A 266 -14.65 10.95 17.25
N LEU A 267 -14.66 9.62 17.19
CA LEU A 267 -15.05 8.86 16.01
C LEU A 267 -16.45 9.21 15.47
N PRO A 268 -17.53 9.24 16.28
CA PRO A 268 -18.87 9.57 15.75
C PRO A 268 -18.95 10.99 15.17
N LYS A 269 -18.21 11.93 15.77
CA LYS A 269 -18.14 13.33 15.29
C LYS A 269 -17.35 13.44 13.99
N LEU A 270 -16.26 12.66 13.87
CA LEU A 270 -15.42 12.64 12.67
C LEU A 270 -16.17 11.99 11.50
N ILE A 271 -16.89 10.88 11.73
CA ILE A 271 -17.72 10.25 10.70
C ILE A 271 -18.79 11.24 10.21
N ALA A 272 -19.48 11.94 11.11
CA ALA A 272 -20.49 12.93 10.74
C ALA A 272 -19.92 14.13 9.96
N ARG A 273 -18.63 14.45 10.16
CA ARG A 273 -17.91 15.54 9.47
C ARG A 273 -17.06 15.06 8.30
N ALA A 274 -16.96 13.76 8.06
CA ALA A 274 -16.07 13.19 7.03
C ALA A 274 -16.25 13.84 5.63
N PRO A 275 -17.48 14.12 5.15
CA PRO A 275 -17.67 14.80 3.87
C PRO A 275 -17.08 16.21 3.85
N ALA A 276 -17.31 17.00 4.92
CA ALA A 276 -16.76 18.36 5.00
C ALA A 276 -15.23 18.37 5.15
N ILE A 277 -14.67 17.42 5.88
CA ILE A 277 -13.23 17.23 5.99
C ILE A 277 -12.66 16.87 4.61
N TYR A 278 -13.27 15.89 3.93
CA TYR A 278 -12.86 15.48 2.60
C TYR A 278 -12.86 16.66 1.61
N GLU A 279 -13.93 17.45 1.56
CA GLU A 279 -14.02 18.63 0.70
C GLU A 279 -12.87 19.62 0.93
N GLN A 280 -12.47 19.82 2.19
CA GLN A 280 -11.39 20.76 2.55
C GLN A 280 -9.98 20.28 2.18
N ILE A 281 -9.76 18.97 2.12
CA ILE A 281 -8.43 18.37 1.90
C ILE A 281 -8.31 17.67 0.54
N SER A 282 -9.41 17.49 -0.20
CA SER A 282 -9.44 16.74 -1.46
C SER A 282 -8.50 17.29 -2.53
N SER A 283 -8.28 18.61 -2.55
CA SER A 283 -7.33 19.23 -3.50
C SER A 283 -5.87 18.83 -3.28
N GLY A 284 -5.52 18.30 -2.12
CA GLY A 284 -4.16 17.86 -1.78
C GLY A 284 -4.06 16.38 -1.46
N ILE A 285 -5.10 15.60 -1.78
CA ILE A 285 -5.11 14.14 -1.64
C ILE A 285 -5.49 13.50 -2.97
N THR A 286 -4.64 12.62 -3.46
CA THR A 286 -4.94 11.75 -4.61
C THR A 286 -4.92 10.31 -4.14
N THR A 287 -5.98 9.56 -4.41
CA THR A 287 -6.11 8.16 -3.99
C THR A 287 -7.07 7.42 -4.91
N ASN A 288 -6.87 6.12 -5.05
CA ASN A 288 -7.83 5.20 -5.67
C ASN A 288 -8.81 4.59 -4.66
N LEU A 289 -8.78 5.02 -3.37
CA LEU A 289 -9.75 4.63 -2.35
C LEU A 289 -11.01 5.48 -2.45
N GLY A 290 -12.16 4.84 -2.52
CA GLY A 290 -13.44 5.51 -2.31
C GLY A 290 -13.65 5.89 -0.83
N VAL A 291 -14.47 6.91 -0.57
CA VAL A 291 -14.74 7.37 0.80
C VAL A 291 -15.34 6.24 1.67
N ASP A 292 -16.20 5.40 1.11
CA ASP A 292 -16.76 4.24 1.82
C ASP A 292 -15.67 3.23 2.22
N GLN A 293 -14.70 2.99 1.34
CA GLN A 293 -13.55 2.12 1.63
C GLN A 293 -12.65 2.73 2.72
N VAL A 294 -12.43 4.04 2.69
CA VAL A 294 -11.70 4.75 3.76
C VAL A 294 -12.39 4.59 5.10
N ILE A 295 -13.74 4.73 5.15
CA ILE A 295 -14.52 4.53 6.37
C ILE A 295 -14.44 3.07 6.84
N GLN A 296 -14.59 2.11 5.94
CA GLN A 296 -14.47 0.68 6.26
C GLN A 296 -13.09 0.34 6.82
N LEU A 297 -12.03 0.80 6.18
CA LEU A 297 -10.65 0.59 6.64
C LEU A 297 -10.38 1.29 7.98
N ALA A 298 -10.94 2.48 8.21
CA ALA A 298 -10.84 3.17 9.50
C ALA A 298 -11.53 2.39 10.62
N LEU A 299 -12.73 1.86 10.36
CA LEU A 299 -13.46 1.01 11.31
C LEU A 299 -12.74 -0.31 11.58
N LEU A 300 -12.16 -0.92 10.56
CA LEU A 300 -11.32 -2.11 10.71
C LEU A 300 -10.06 -1.80 11.53
N ALA A 301 -9.36 -0.71 11.21
CA ALA A 301 -8.17 -0.28 11.97
C ALA A 301 -8.47 -0.01 13.46
N GLN A 302 -9.72 0.35 13.78
CA GLN A 302 -10.20 0.48 15.17
C GLN A 302 -10.20 -0.86 15.89
N GLN A 303 -10.59 -1.92 15.21
CA GLN A 303 -10.74 -3.25 15.80
C GLN A 303 -9.39 -3.94 16.04
N VAL A 304 -8.34 -3.55 15.33
CA VAL A 304 -6.99 -4.11 15.51
C VAL A 304 -6.42 -3.65 16.85
N PRO A 305 -6.11 -4.57 17.80
CA PRO A 305 -5.42 -4.22 19.05
C PRO A 305 -4.06 -3.57 18.78
N GLU A 306 -3.63 -2.64 19.65
CA GLU A 306 -2.36 -1.93 19.45
C GLU A 306 -1.15 -2.88 19.48
N GLU A 307 -1.19 -3.90 20.31
CA GLU A 307 -0.18 -4.97 20.42
C GLU A 307 -0.05 -5.80 19.13
N ASN A 308 -1.08 -5.82 18.30
CA ASN A 308 -1.08 -6.52 17.00
C ASN A 308 -0.61 -5.62 15.85
N ILE A 309 -0.17 -4.39 16.14
CA ILE A 309 0.36 -3.48 15.13
C ILE A 309 1.89 -3.56 15.12
N LYS A 310 2.44 -4.16 14.08
CA LYS A 310 3.88 -4.26 13.88
C LYS A 310 4.41 -3.08 13.07
N ARG A 311 5.59 -2.61 13.44
CA ARG A 311 6.20 -1.42 12.81
C ARG A 311 7.66 -1.70 12.49
N GLY A 312 8.06 -1.37 11.26
CA GLY A 312 9.45 -1.50 10.83
C GLY A 312 9.87 -0.37 9.90
N VAL A 313 11.17 -0.24 9.76
CA VAL A 313 11.81 0.70 8.85
C VAL A 313 12.89 -0.07 8.10
N ILE A 314 12.93 0.03 6.77
CA ILE A 314 14.09 -0.45 6.01
C ILE A 314 15.27 0.43 6.40
N GLY A 315 16.10 -0.06 7.32
CA GLY A 315 17.19 0.66 7.96
C GLY A 315 18.57 0.13 7.57
N ASN A 316 19.60 0.53 8.32
CA ASN A 316 21.01 0.19 8.03
C ASN A 316 21.29 -1.31 7.87
N GLU A 317 20.53 -2.17 8.56
CA GLU A 317 20.69 -3.62 8.47
C GLU A 317 20.17 -4.18 7.14
N HIS A 318 19.28 -3.44 6.47
CA HIS A 318 18.57 -3.84 5.28
C HIS A 318 19.16 -3.28 3.98
N VAL A 319 20.20 -2.42 4.10
CA VAL A 319 20.82 -1.74 2.96
C VAL A 319 22.35 -1.71 3.07
N THR A 320 23.01 -1.43 1.95
CA THR A 320 24.40 -0.99 1.91
C THR A 320 24.48 0.40 1.32
N PHE A 321 25.37 1.25 1.84
CA PHE A 321 25.60 2.58 1.29
C PHE A 321 26.44 2.48 0.01
N GLY A 322 26.08 3.25 -0.99
CA GLY A 322 26.74 3.25 -2.29
C GLY A 322 26.61 4.57 -3.02
N LYS A 323 27.14 4.59 -4.24
CA LYS A 323 27.01 5.72 -5.17
C LYS A 323 26.21 5.29 -6.39
N SER A 324 25.41 6.21 -6.93
CA SER A 324 24.81 6.10 -8.25
C SER A 324 25.89 6.27 -9.34
N PRO A 325 25.62 5.97 -10.61
CA PRO A 325 26.52 6.27 -11.73
C PRO A 325 26.94 7.75 -11.79
N GLU A 326 26.06 8.66 -11.38
CA GLU A 326 26.26 10.11 -11.35
C GLU A 326 27.05 10.58 -10.11
N GLY A 327 27.33 9.67 -9.17
CA GLY A 327 28.12 9.95 -7.96
C GLY A 327 27.29 10.33 -6.73
N ASP A 328 25.97 10.30 -6.80
CA ASP A 328 25.06 10.60 -5.70
C ASP A 328 25.06 9.48 -4.66
N ASP A 329 24.86 9.82 -3.39
CA ASP A 329 24.67 8.84 -2.32
C ASP A 329 23.33 8.11 -2.48
N VAL A 330 23.37 6.78 -2.47
CA VAL A 330 22.21 5.90 -2.60
C VAL A 330 22.27 4.74 -1.61
N LEU A 331 21.09 4.18 -1.31
CA LEU A 331 20.93 3.01 -0.46
C LEU A 331 20.68 1.78 -1.36
N LYS A 332 21.64 0.88 -1.45
CA LYS A 332 21.47 -0.37 -2.20
C LYS A 332 20.77 -1.40 -1.32
N PRO A 333 19.61 -1.92 -1.73
CA PRO A 333 18.83 -2.86 -0.93
C PRO A 333 19.60 -4.18 -0.73
N ARG A 334 19.37 -4.82 0.43
CA ARG A 334 19.75 -6.20 0.73
C ARG A 334 18.47 -7.04 0.72
N PRO A 335 18.11 -7.68 -0.40
CA PRO A 335 16.79 -8.27 -0.60
C PRO A 335 16.39 -9.29 0.48
N GLU A 336 17.36 -10.10 0.95
CA GLU A 336 17.10 -11.13 1.97
C GLU A 336 16.67 -10.50 3.30
N GLN A 337 17.34 -9.41 3.71
CA GLN A 337 17.06 -8.72 4.97
C GLN A 337 15.73 -7.97 4.89
N ILE A 338 15.46 -7.33 3.74
CA ILE A 338 14.18 -6.63 3.50
C ILE A 338 13.02 -7.63 3.53
N ARG A 339 13.20 -8.82 2.96
CA ARG A 339 12.19 -9.86 2.99
C ARG A 339 11.92 -10.36 4.41
N ILE A 340 12.94 -10.61 5.21
CA ILE A 340 12.78 -11.00 6.62
C ILE A 340 11.98 -9.93 7.36
N LEU A 341 12.37 -8.65 7.23
CA LEU A 341 11.65 -7.54 7.84
C LEU A 341 10.19 -7.47 7.36
N ARG A 342 9.95 -7.62 6.04
CA ARG A 342 8.59 -7.69 5.47
C ARG A 342 7.77 -8.79 6.14
N ASP A 343 8.33 -9.99 6.24
CA ASP A 343 7.63 -11.14 6.81
C ASP A 343 7.37 -10.95 8.32
N GLU A 344 8.30 -10.35 9.05
CA GLU A 344 8.08 -10.00 10.45
C GLU A 344 6.92 -9.01 10.64
N ILE A 345 6.77 -8.04 9.72
CA ILE A 345 5.76 -6.98 9.86
C ILE A 345 4.41 -7.43 9.34
N PHE A 346 4.37 -8.12 8.20
CA PHE A 346 3.13 -8.44 7.49
C PHE A 346 2.65 -9.89 7.67
N THR A 347 3.45 -10.75 8.28
CA THR A 347 2.96 -12.06 8.73
C THR A 347 2.51 -11.97 10.19
N ALA A 348 1.32 -12.47 10.48
CA ALA A 348 0.90 -12.68 11.85
C ALA A 348 1.85 -13.66 12.53
N ALA A 349 2.27 -13.37 13.76
CA ALA A 349 2.89 -14.36 14.62
C ALA A 349 1.80 -15.38 15.01
N GLY A 350 1.81 -16.55 14.38
CA GLY A 350 0.71 -17.50 14.38
C GLY A 350 0.10 -17.56 13.00
N ALA A 351 -0.55 -18.62 12.62
CA ALA A 351 -1.05 -18.88 11.27
C ALA A 351 -1.31 -17.62 10.44
N ALA A 352 -0.72 -17.51 9.28
CA ALA A 352 -0.68 -16.30 8.45
C ALA A 352 -2.05 -15.80 7.93
N SER A 353 -3.11 -16.34 8.43
CA SER A 353 -4.52 -15.95 8.30
C SER A 353 -5.31 -16.87 9.23
N PRO A 354 -6.46 -16.50 9.84
CA PRO A 354 -7.38 -17.43 10.48
C PRO A 354 -8.05 -18.39 9.48
N VAL A 355 -8.06 -18.11 8.19
CA VAL A 355 -8.25 -19.15 7.17
C VAL A 355 -7.16 -20.20 7.32
N MET A 356 -5.95 -19.84 7.83
CA MET A 356 -4.87 -20.77 8.19
C MET A 356 -4.96 -21.33 9.62
N ALA A 357 -5.69 -20.72 10.55
CA ALA A 357 -5.91 -21.28 11.87
C ALA A 357 -6.86 -22.49 11.79
N GLY A 358 -6.43 -23.55 11.12
CA GLY A 358 -7.19 -24.77 10.89
C GLY A 358 -7.12 -25.31 9.46
N SER A 359 -6.66 -24.53 8.49
CA SER A 359 -6.42 -24.98 7.12
C SER A 359 -5.02 -25.59 7.00
N LYS A 360 -4.90 -26.72 6.35
CA LYS A 360 -3.60 -27.28 6.00
C LYS A 360 -2.94 -26.42 4.93
N ILE A 361 -1.63 -26.26 4.99
CA ILE A 361 -0.88 -25.45 3.99
C ILE A 361 -1.14 -25.94 2.56
N GLU A 362 -1.35 -27.26 2.39
CA GLU A 362 -1.66 -27.89 1.12
C GLU A 362 -2.98 -27.39 0.51
N ASP A 363 -3.99 -27.11 1.35
CA ASP A 363 -5.28 -26.59 0.90
C ASP A 363 -5.14 -25.13 0.45
N LEU A 364 -4.27 -24.36 1.09
CA LEU A 364 -3.97 -22.98 0.72
C LEU A 364 -3.17 -22.91 -0.58
N VAL A 365 -2.18 -23.79 -0.77
CA VAL A 365 -1.44 -23.92 -2.02
C VAL A 365 -2.39 -24.21 -3.19
N LYS A 366 -3.35 -25.11 -2.98
CA LYS A 366 -4.38 -25.42 -4.00
C LYS A 366 -5.29 -24.22 -4.28
N SER A 367 -5.68 -23.48 -3.25
CA SER A 367 -6.54 -22.29 -3.41
C SER A 367 -5.81 -21.13 -4.09
N GLU A 368 -4.52 -20.97 -3.80
CA GLU A 368 -3.65 -19.97 -4.44
C GLU A 368 -3.40 -20.30 -5.91
N ASN A 369 -3.30 -21.59 -6.24
CA ASN A 369 -3.13 -22.12 -7.59
C ASN A 369 -1.99 -21.46 -8.39
N ALA A 370 -0.92 -21.05 -7.69
CA ALA A 370 0.24 -20.41 -8.30
C ALA A 370 0.91 -21.33 -9.31
N THR A 371 1.20 -20.81 -10.49
CA THR A 371 1.89 -21.55 -11.56
C THR A 371 3.39 -21.65 -11.27
N VAL A 372 3.91 -22.89 -11.28
CA VAL A 372 5.32 -23.17 -10.95
C VAL A 372 6.04 -23.79 -12.15
N SER A 373 7.21 -23.25 -12.48
CA SER A 373 8.18 -23.85 -13.42
C SER A 373 9.30 -24.52 -12.63
N VAL A 374 9.64 -25.76 -12.95
CA VAL A 374 10.72 -26.51 -12.29
C VAL A 374 11.88 -26.72 -13.27
N LEU A 375 13.04 -26.15 -12.97
CA LEU A 375 14.21 -26.19 -13.84
C LEU A 375 15.36 -26.93 -13.15
N ASN A 376 15.98 -27.87 -13.86
CA ASN A 376 17.08 -28.69 -13.36
C ASN A 376 18.44 -27.99 -13.54
N GLY A 377 19.01 -27.51 -12.46
CA GLY A 377 20.38 -26.98 -12.40
C GLY A 377 21.39 -27.90 -11.73
N SER A 378 20.97 -29.10 -11.28
CA SER A 378 21.86 -30.04 -10.57
C SER A 378 22.72 -30.91 -11.48
N GLY A 379 22.38 -30.98 -12.78
CA GLY A 379 23.00 -31.93 -13.72
C GLY A 379 22.51 -33.37 -13.58
N THR A 380 21.62 -33.69 -12.64
CA THR A 380 21.06 -35.04 -12.45
C THR A 380 19.95 -35.32 -13.47
N PRO A 381 20.10 -36.31 -14.39
CA PRO A 381 19.10 -36.51 -15.43
C PRO A 381 17.69 -36.80 -14.89
N GLY A 382 16.68 -36.14 -15.46
CA GLY A 382 15.28 -36.34 -15.15
C GLY A 382 14.83 -35.83 -13.77
N LEU A 383 15.68 -35.09 -13.03
CA LEU A 383 15.32 -34.60 -11.71
C LEU A 383 14.15 -33.61 -11.75
N ALA A 384 14.11 -32.67 -12.73
CA ALA A 384 13.01 -31.74 -12.85
C ALA A 384 11.66 -32.45 -13.06
N ALA A 385 11.61 -33.45 -13.92
CA ALA A 385 10.38 -34.21 -14.18
C ALA A 385 9.89 -34.95 -12.92
N ARG A 386 10.78 -35.68 -12.24
CA ARG A 386 10.44 -36.38 -10.99
C ARG A 386 9.99 -35.43 -9.88
N THR A 387 10.69 -34.28 -9.72
CA THR A 387 10.30 -33.28 -8.74
C THR A 387 8.96 -32.65 -9.10
N ALA A 388 8.71 -32.38 -10.39
CA ALA A 388 7.42 -31.87 -10.84
C ALA A 388 6.26 -32.83 -10.56
N ASP A 389 6.46 -34.14 -10.84
CA ASP A 389 5.43 -35.14 -10.55
C ASP A 389 5.17 -35.25 -9.04
N TYR A 390 6.22 -35.21 -8.24
CA TYR A 390 6.11 -35.19 -6.78
C TYR A 390 5.35 -33.95 -6.28
N LEU A 391 5.70 -32.76 -6.74
CA LEU A 391 5.03 -31.52 -6.35
C LEU A 391 3.56 -31.50 -6.79
N LYS A 392 3.24 -32.01 -8.00
CA LYS A 392 1.87 -32.18 -8.47
C LYS A 392 1.07 -33.11 -7.57
N SER A 393 1.68 -34.20 -7.10
CA SER A 393 1.02 -35.16 -6.19
C SER A 393 0.66 -34.51 -4.83
N LEU A 394 1.39 -33.45 -4.45
CA LEU A 394 1.15 -32.66 -3.25
C LEU A 394 0.20 -31.46 -3.48
N GLY A 395 -0.27 -31.28 -4.72
CA GLY A 395 -1.25 -30.25 -5.07
C GLY A 395 -0.65 -28.92 -5.56
N VAL A 396 0.65 -28.87 -5.84
CA VAL A 396 1.30 -27.70 -6.46
C VAL A 396 1.01 -27.69 -7.97
N ASN A 397 0.62 -26.53 -8.52
CA ASN A 397 0.32 -26.39 -9.95
C ASN A 397 1.61 -26.20 -10.77
N VAL A 398 2.33 -27.28 -11.05
CA VAL A 398 3.53 -27.24 -11.90
C VAL A 398 3.13 -27.27 -13.38
N VAL A 399 3.41 -26.18 -14.10
CA VAL A 399 3.01 -25.96 -15.50
C VAL A 399 4.12 -26.25 -16.51
N SER A 400 5.39 -26.21 -16.09
CA SER A 400 6.52 -26.49 -16.98
C SER A 400 7.72 -27.10 -16.27
N THR A 401 8.52 -27.85 -17.01
CA THR A 401 9.81 -28.41 -16.58
C THR A 401 10.85 -28.21 -17.65
N GLY A 402 12.12 -28.09 -17.25
CA GLY A 402 13.23 -27.92 -18.19
C GLY A 402 14.59 -28.01 -17.49
N ASP A 403 15.62 -27.63 -18.22
CA ASP A 403 16.96 -27.47 -17.67
C ASP A 403 17.21 -25.99 -17.35
N ALA A 404 17.95 -25.74 -16.26
CA ALA A 404 18.37 -24.41 -15.89
C ALA A 404 19.46 -23.92 -16.87
N PRO A 405 19.53 -22.58 -17.12
CA PRO A 405 20.52 -22.02 -18.04
C PRO A 405 21.97 -22.17 -17.53
N GLU A 406 22.14 -22.38 -16.23
CA GLU A 406 23.42 -22.57 -15.56
C GLU A 406 23.32 -23.60 -14.43
N PRO A 407 24.46 -24.20 -13.98
CA PRO A 407 24.44 -25.11 -12.84
C PRO A 407 24.15 -24.40 -11.52
N TYR A 408 23.35 -25.06 -10.66
CA TYR A 408 23.03 -24.59 -9.32
C TYR A 408 23.55 -25.58 -8.26
N ILE A 409 24.31 -25.07 -7.30
CA ILE A 409 24.75 -25.85 -6.14
C ILE A 409 23.61 -25.96 -5.14
N TYR A 410 22.91 -24.86 -4.90
CA TYR A 410 21.78 -24.77 -3.98
C TYR A 410 20.50 -24.52 -4.74
N SER A 411 19.44 -25.20 -4.32
CA SER A 411 18.11 -24.97 -4.86
C SER A 411 17.69 -23.53 -4.62
N THR A 412 17.16 -22.91 -5.67
CA THR A 412 16.89 -21.47 -5.73
C THR A 412 15.45 -21.28 -6.19
N VAL A 413 14.72 -20.38 -5.56
CA VAL A 413 13.36 -20.03 -5.95
C VAL A 413 13.25 -18.57 -6.27
N ILE A 414 12.56 -18.25 -7.38
CA ILE A 414 12.23 -16.88 -7.79
C ILE A 414 10.71 -16.77 -7.83
N SER A 415 10.14 -15.86 -7.05
CA SER A 415 8.72 -15.50 -7.08
C SER A 415 8.54 -14.22 -7.88
N TYR A 416 7.61 -14.24 -8.85
CA TYR A 416 7.33 -13.11 -9.74
C TYR A 416 6.01 -12.39 -9.41
N THR A 417 5.04 -13.05 -8.80
CA THR A 417 3.69 -12.50 -8.63
C THR A 417 3.16 -12.52 -7.19
N GLY A 418 4.02 -12.84 -6.21
CA GLY A 418 3.70 -12.70 -4.80
C GLY A 418 2.73 -13.76 -4.25
N ASN A 419 2.97 -15.03 -4.55
CA ASN A 419 2.20 -16.19 -4.07
C ASN A 419 2.83 -16.77 -2.78
N PRO A 420 2.48 -16.26 -1.59
CA PRO A 420 3.22 -16.54 -0.36
C PRO A 420 3.04 -17.98 0.15
N TYR A 421 1.90 -18.62 -0.10
CA TYR A 421 1.63 -19.97 0.41
C TYR A 421 2.40 -21.02 -0.37
N THR A 422 2.37 -20.93 -1.69
CA THR A 422 3.13 -21.82 -2.57
C THR A 422 4.62 -21.61 -2.38
N LEU A 423 5.08 -20.36 -2.29
CA LEU A 423 6.47 -20.05 -2.00
C LEU A 423 6.92 -20.65 -0.68
N LYS A 424 6.17 -20.42 0.41
CA LYS A 424 6.47 -20.95 1.74
C LYS A 424 6.50 -22.48 1.73
N TYR A 425 5.51 -23.10 1.10
CA TYR A 425 5.42 -24.54 0.99
C TYR A 425 6.64 -25.17 0.30
N LEU A 426 7.07 -24.59 -0.82
CA LEU A 426 8.27 -25.04 -1.54
C LEU A 426 9.54 -24.85 -0.71
N VAL A 427 9.66 -23.71 -0.04
CA VAL A 427 10.83 -23.40 0.82
C VAL A 427 10.93 -24.39 1.98
N ASP A 428 9.82 -24.67 2.67
CA ASP A 428 9.79 -25.58 3.82
C ASP A 428 10.02 -27.03 3.36
N LEU A 429 9.33 -27.48 2.29
CA LEU A 429 9.44 -28.83 1.75
C LEU A 429 10.85 -29.20 1.31
N MET A 430 11.51 -28.25 0.66
CA MET A 430 12.82 -28.46 0.06
C MET A 430 13.96 -27.93 0.93
N THR A 431 13.67 -27.35 2.08
CA THR A 431 14.63 -26.73 2.99
C THR A 431 15.53 -25.69 2.26
N ILE A 432 14.89 -24.85 1.42
CA ILE A 432 15.59 -23.84 0.62
C ILE A 432 16.17 -22.77 1.55
N ALA A 433 17.47 -22.49 1.38
CA ALA A 433 18.16 -21.53 2.23
C ALA A 433 17.64 -20.08 1.97
N PRO A 434 17.51 -19.22 3.01
CA PRO A 434 16.99 -17.87 2.85
C PRO A 434 17.72 -17.00 1.82
N ASN A 435 18.99 -17.22 1.61
CA ASN A 435 19.84 -16.48 0.65
C ASN A 435 19.65 -16.92 -0.82
N THR A 436 18.87 -17.97 -1.07
CA THR A 436 18.56 -18.46 -2.42
C THR A 436 17.08 -18.27 -2.78
N ILE A 437 16.36 -17.43 -2.05
CA ILE A 437 14.98 -17.07 -2.34
C ILE A 437 14.94 -15.62 -2.84
N TYR A 438 14.43 -15.42 -4.07
CA TYR A 438 14.38 -14.11 -4.71
C TYR A 438 12.92 -13.74 -5.01
N ASN A 439 12.53 -12.53 -4.62
CA ASN A 439 11.29 -11.93 -5.06
C ASN A 439 11.63 -10.94 -6.17
N ARG A 440 11.22 -11.26 -7.39
CA ARG A 440 11.37 -10.42 -8.59
C ARG A 440 9.99 -10.20 -9.18
N TYR A 441 9.25 -9.24 -8.63
CA TYR A 441 7.91 -8.95 -9.13
C TYR A 441 7.97 -8.61 -10.62
N ASP A 442 7.28 -9.42 -11.43
CA ASP A 442 7.11 -9.21 -12.85
C ASP A 442 5.71 -9.71 -13.25
N PRO A 443 4.73 -8.80 -13.35
CA PRO A 443 3.36 -9.17 -13.73
C PRO A 443 3.24 -9.68 -15.17
N ALA A 444 4.25 -9.48 -16.00
CA ALA A 444 4.31 -10.02 -17.36
C ALA A 444 4.93 -11.44 -17.42
N SER A 445 5.41 -11.96 -16.29
CA SER A 445 5.94 -13.31 -16.22
C SER A 445 4.88 -14.35 -16.59
N GLN A 446 5.28 -15.35 -17.38
CA GLN A 446 4.37 -16.45 -17.78
C GLN A 446 4.11 -17.46 -16.66
N VAL A 447 4.89 -17.40 -15.58
CA VAL A 447 4.75 -18.24 -14.39
C VAL A 447 4.93 -17.42 -13.13
N ASP A 448 4.25 -17.82 -12.07
CA ASP A 448 4.30 -17.13 -10.79
C ASP A 448 5.60 -17.40 -10.04
N ILE A 449 6.10 -18.64 -10.13
CA ILE A 449 7.29 -19.08 -9.42
C ILE A 449 8.17 -19.92 -10.35
N VAL A 450 9.46 -19.63 -10.34
CA VAL A 450 10.49 -20.50 -10.96
C VAL A 450 11.34 -21.14 -9.87
N LEU A 451 11.40 -22.46 -9.87
CA LEU A 451 12.16 -23.29 -8.96
C LEU A 451 13.36 -23.90 -9.70
N TYR A 452 14.57 -23.47 -9.38
CA TYR A 452 15.81 -24.07 -9.85
C TYR A 452 16.28 -25.14 -8.87
N LEU A 453 16.40 -26.37 -9.34
CA LEU A 453 16.89 -27.48 -8.53
C LEU A 453 18.42 -27.49 -8.51
N GLY A 454 18.98 -27.40 -7.31
CA GLY A 454 20.41 -27.49 -7.09
C GLY A 454 20.91 -28.91 -6.80
N ALA A 455 22.22 -29.06 -6.65
CA ALA A 455 22.85 -30.30 -6.22
C ALA A 455 22.43 -30.74 -4.81
N ASP A 456 22.08 -29.78 -3.95
CA ASP A 456 21.52 -30.02 -2.62
C ASP A 456 20.25 -30.89 -2.69
N TRP A 457 19.27 -30.49 -3.50
CA TRP A 457 18.03 -31.26 -3.70
C TRP A 457 18.28 -32.61 -4.37
N ALA A 458 19.19 -32.67 -5.32
CA ALA A 458 19.56 -33.94 -5.95
C ALA A 458 20.07 -34.98 -4.93
N ASN A 459 20.76 -34.51 -3.88
CA ASN A 459 21.38 -35.38 -2.87
C ASN A 459 20.50 -35.62 -1.63
N THR A 460 19.54 -34.72 -1.32
CA THR A 460 18.80 -34.75 -0.05
C THR A 460 17.30 -34.97 -0.20
N ASN A 461 16.77 -35.01 -1.46
CA ASN A 461 15.34 -35.14 -1.66
C ASN A 461 14.80 -36.47 -1.07
N THR A 462 13.58 -36.39 -0.53
CA THR A 462 12.84 -37.51 0.06
C THR A 462 11.72 -38.01 -0.85
N MET A 463 11.84 -37.75 -2.14
CA MET A 463 10.86 -38.18 -3.13
C MET A 463 10.77 -39.71 -3.13
N PRO A 464 9.55 -40.28 -3.24
CA PRO A 464 9.33 -41.73 -3.29
C PRO A 464 9.95 -42.38 -4.52
#